data_5983be2e693f748ca8ab7ce8422bac12
#
_entry.id   5983be2e693f748ca8ab7ce8422bac12
#
_cell.length_a   1.000
_cell.length_b   1.000
_cell.length_c   1.000
_cell.angle_alpha   90.00
_cell.angle_beta   90.00
_cell.angle_gamma   90.00
#
_symmetry.space_group_name_H-M   'P 1'
#
loop_
_entity.id
_entity.type
_entity.pdbx_description
1 polymer ?
#
loop_
_entity_poly.entity_id
_entity_poly.type
_entity_poly.pdbx_seq_one_letter_code
_entity_poly.pdbx_strand_id
1 'polypeptide(L)'
;MISLRALGEKIVDHYQLNQAPVVVAVSTGVDSTVLINALLAASNLAENRLVIAHVNHQLRSQSVQEEEFLRQWCAKRRLTFVSTKWSRELHPDTGVEAAARRFRYDFFAKVMQRYHANTLLTAHNATEQAESFLMQVVRGGWLSQLRGTPEERSFATGRLVRPFLKISKPTLVALAQENHLTWFEDETNQQDDYLRNRVRNQLLPALQAENPRVVEHIGQYQTEITEQDQLIKEISRQKLAQLRQGSQYQLPRFKAESRLWQKQLLKQLVSESCPAVAIGQNKLDEVLEFINQTNLAQGSIDLGNDYVLEITYDLLQIIKKKTVKSEQAKKHMVTLNKWLTLDEGTQFRISDRSVAGPVAGAMVLSDNQLKQPLFVRQATPQDRLRLKNGKYKTVRRELIDQKVPREQRANFWAVVDGDQRVLWVLGLRQAWLAEPYLATQTQYILEYRTGGRPHGQ
;
A
#
# COMPACT_ATOMS: atom_id res chain seq x y z
N MET A 1 46.12 -5.46 1.35
CA MET A 1 44.76 -5.13 1.87
C MET A 1 44.57 -3.62 1.87
N ILE A 2 43.34 -3.12 1.74
CA ILE A 2 43.05 -1.67 1.87
C ILE A 2 43.15 -1.28 3.35
N SER A 3 43.78 -0.15 3.68
CA SER A 3 43.83 0.33 5.06
C SER A 3 42.47 0.90 5.49
N LEU A 4 42.22 0.96 6.82
CA LEU A 4 40.97 1.58 7.37
C LEU A 4 40.82 3.03 6.86
N ARG A 5 41.95 3.79 6.83
CA ARG A 5 41.94 5.16 6.35
C ARG A 5 41.51 5.25 4.87
N ALA A 6 42.15 4.49 4.00
CA ALA A 6 41.83 4.49 2.59
C ALA A 6 40.38 4.01 2.30
N LEU A 7 39.88 3.05 3.10
CA LEU A 7 38.49 2.60 3.06
C LEU A 7 37.53 3.73 3.47
N GLY A 8 37.84 4.43 4.56
CA GLY A 8 37.05 5.55 5.06
C GLY A 8 37.01 6.72 4.06
N GLU A 9 38.15 7.14 3.55
CA GLU A 9 38.28 8.21 2.53
C GLU A 9 37.44 7.87 1.29
N LYS A 10 37.58 6.63 0.78
CA LYS A 10 36.77 6.16 -0.36
C LYS A 10 35.24 6.23 -0.08
N ILE A 11 34.79 5.87 1.11
CA ILE A 11 33.38 5.95 1.51
C ILE A 11 32.92 7.40 1.56
N VAL A 12 33.72 8.28 2.19
CA VAL A 12 33.40 9.70 2.33
C VAL A 12 33.25 10.37 0.96
N ASP A 13 34.20 10.13 0.04
CA ASP A 13 34.19 10.72 -1.29
C ASP A 13 33.06 10.18 -2.16
N HIS A 14 32.91 8.85 -2.20
CA HIS A 14 31.90 8.20 -3.02
C HIS A 14 30.49 8.64 -2.67
N TYR A 15 30.20 8.76 -1.38
CA TYR A 15 28.86 9.14 -0.89
C TYR A 15 28.78 10.63 -0.48
N GLN A 16 29.81 11.43 -0.71
CA GLN A 16 29.85 12.87 -0.40
C GLN A 16 29.41 13.18 1.05
N LEU A 17 29.98 12.46 2.01
CA LEU A 17 29.55 12.53 3.41
C LEU A 17 30.04 13.80 4.16
N ASN A 18 30.86 14.63 3.54
CA ASN A 18 31.41 15.85 4.12
C ASN A 18 30.49 17.09 4.03
N GLN A 19 29.28 16.94 3.48
CA GLN A 19 28.36 18.07 3.26
C GLN A 19 27.40 18.34 4.44
N ALA A 20 27.01 17.32 5.19
CA ALA A 20 26.04 17.39 6.29
C ALA A 20 26.38 16.39 7.41
N PRO A 21 25.75 16.48 8.59
CA PRO A 21 25.84 15.45 9.59
C PRO A 21 25.45 14.06 9.07
N VAL A 22 26.12 13.02 9.55
CA VAL A 22 25.94 11.62 9.14
C VAL A 22 25.57 10.79 10.36
N VAL A 23 24.47 10.07 10.30
CA VAL A 23 24.10 9.09 11.32
C VAL A 23 24.73 7.75 10.97
N VAL A 24 25.45 7.16 11.90
CA VAL A 24 26.06 5.83 11.77
C VAL A 24 25.35 4.87 12.72
N ALA A 25 24.67 3.85 12.16
CA ALA A 25 24.06 2.80 12.95
C ALA A 25 25.11 1.81 13.45
N VAL A 26 25.30 1.71 14.76
CA VAL A 26 26.32 0.85 15.36
C VAL A 26 25.66 -0.18 16.28
N SER A 27 25.91 -1.47 15.99
CA SER A 27 25.40 -2.62 16.74
C SER A 27 26.45 -3.26 17.66
N THR A 28 27.64 -2.68 17.79
CA THR A 28 28.83 -3.24 18.46
C THR A 28 29.45 -4.47 17.79
N GLY A 29 28.80 -5.06 16.79
CA GLY A 29 29.37 -6.15 15.98
C GLY A 29 30.49 -5.68 15.06
N VAL A 30 31.32 -6.62 14.58
CA VAL A 30 32.54 -6.36 13.81
C VAL A 30 32.31 -5.40 12.64
N ASP A 31 31.23 -5.60 11.86
CA ASP A 31 30.96 -4.82 10.64
C ASP A 31 30.75 -3.33 10.97
N SER A 32 29.91 -3.04 11.96
CA SER A 32 29.64 -1.66 12.39
C SER A 32 30.86 -1.02 13.07
N THR A 33 31.66 -1.82 13.75
CA THR A 33 32.92 -1.38 14.38
C THR A 33 33.95 -0.99 13.31
N VAL A 34 34.09 -1.78 12.25
CA VAL A 34 34.97 -1.44 11.11
C VAL A 34 34.45 -0.18 10.41
N LEU A 35 33.15 -0.04 10.19
CA LEU A 35 32.58 1.13 9.53
C LEU A 35 32.90 2.43 10.28
N ILE A 36 32.62 2.46 11.58
CA ILE A 36 32.88 3.68 12.35
C ILE A 36 34.37 4.02 12.45
N ASN A 37 35.24 3.02 12.63
CA ASN A 37 36.68 3.26 12.70
C ASN A 37 37.27 3.67 11.34
N ALA A 38 36.75 3.15 10.23
CA ALA A 38 37.15 3.63 8.90
C ALA A 38 36.77 5.10 8.67
N LEU A 39 35.56 5.51 9.09
CA LEU A 39 35.12 6.90 9.01
C LEU A 39 35.95 7.84 9.88
N LEU A 40 36.32 7.42 11.09
CA LEU A 40 37.18 8.19 12.00
C LEU A 40 38.63 8.29 11.51
N ALA A 41 39.12 7.29 10.79
CA ALA A 41 40.44 7.31 10.21
C ALA A 41 40.51 8.15 8.92
N ALA A 42 39.39 8.51 8.32
CA ALA A 42 39.33 9.29 7.08
C ALA A 42 39.70 10.75 7.33
N SER A 43 40.67 11.26 6.62
CA SER A 43 41.14 12.65 6.74
C SER A 43 40.20 13.68 6.11
N ASN A 44 39.30 13.25 5.24
CA ASN A 44 38.34 14.08 4.52
C ASN A 44 36.98 14.19 5.19
N LEU A 45 36.84 13.72 6.43
CA LEU A 45 35.59 13.80 7.24
C LEU A 45 35.89 14.37 8.63
N ALA A 46 35.18 15.42 8.99
CA ALA A 46 35.26 15.97 10.36
C ALA A 46 34.48 15.09 11.35
N GLU A 47 35.10 14.66 12.43
CA GLU A 47 34.53 13.76 13.44
C GLU A 47 33.23 14.30 14.08
N ASN A 48 33.13 15.61 14.26
CA ASN A 48 31.96 16.28 14.83
C ASN A 48 30.70 16.18 13.94
N ARG A 49 30.83 15.69 12.71
CA ARG A 49 29.71 15.40 11.82
C ARG A 49 29.11 14.01 12.05
N LEU A 50 29.80 13.15 12.80
CA LEU A 50 29.32 11.79 13.06
C LEU A 50 28.39 11.75 14.26
N VAL A 51 27.20 11.20 14.05
CA VAL A 51 26.22 10.89 15.09
C VAL A 51 26.06 9.38 15.19
N ILE A 52 26.52 8.83 16.29
CA ILE A 52 26.50 7.39 16.54
C ILE A 52 25.16 7.00 17.11
N ALA A 53 24.40 6.18 16.39
CA ALA A 53 23.07 5.73 16.78
C ALA A 53 23.06 4.23 17.12
N HIS A 54 22.65 3.89 18.35
CA HIS A 54 22.59 2.52 18.84
C HIS A 54 21.19 2.15 19.30
N VAL A 55 20.74 0.93 18.99
CA VAL A 55 19.48 0.38 19.49
C VAL A 55 19.75 -0.83 20.35
N ASN A 56 19.45 -0.72 21.64
CA ASN A 56 19.48 -1.83 22.56
C ASN A 56 18.13 -2.58 22.51
N HIS A 57 18.12 -3.74 21.88
CA HIS A 57 16.90 -4.55 21.71
C HIS A 57 16.48 -5.32 22.97
N GLN A 58 17.27 -5.27 24.04
CA GLN A 58 17.05 -6.00 25.32
C GLN A 58 16.75 -7.50 25.15
N LEU A 59 17.25 -8.10 24.10
CA LEU A 59 17.08 -9.54 23.84
C LEU A 59 18.03 -10.39 24.71
N ARG A 60 19.12 -9.78 25.18
CA ARG A 60 20.20 -10.44 25.96
C ARG A 60 20.65 -9.59 27.13
N SER A 61 21.20 -10.24 28.17
CA SER A 61 21.84 -9.54 29.32
C SER A 61 23.06 -8.71 28.87
N GLN A 62 23.84 -9.21 27.91
CA GLN A 62 25.01 -8.57 27.35
C GLN A 62 24.71 -7.22 26.67
N SER A 63 23.49 -7.01 26.17
CA SER A 63 23.09 -5.77 25.42
C SER A 63 23.29 -4.49 26.27
N VAL A 64 23.23 -4.58 27.60
CA VAL A 64 23.48 -3.44 28.50
C VAL A 64 24.97 -3.11 28.55
N GLN A 65 25.82 -4.13 28.60
CA GLN A 65 27.28 -3.96 28.61
C GLN A 65 27.78 -3.39 27.27
N GLU A 66 27.20 -3.84 26.15
CA GLU A 66 27.49 -3.36 24.81
C GLU A 66 27.14 -1.87 24.66
N GLU A 67 25.96 -1.47 25.15
CA GLU A 67 25.53 -0.06 25.13
C GLU A 67 26.45 0.82 25.96
N GLU A 68 26.80 0.37 27.15
CA GLU A 68 27.68 1.13 28.07
C GLU A 68 29.11 1.23 27.50
N PHE A 69 29.64 0.14 26.95
CA PHE A 69 30.92 0.16 26.25
C PHE A 69 30.94 1.21 25.14
N LEU A 70 29.89 1.21 24.30
CA LEU A 70 29.81 2.13 23.17
C LEU A 70 29.63 3.59 23.63
N ARG A 71 28.90 3.81 24.72
CA ARG A 71 28.75 5.13 25.37
C ARG A 71 30.09 5.68 25.84
N GLN A 72 30.87 4.87 26.57
CA GLN A 72 32.20 5.25 27.05
C GLN A 72 33.18 5.44 25.92
N TRP A 73 33.15 4.58 24.89
CA TRP A 73 33.97 4.67 23.70
C TRP A 73 33.74 5.96 22.93
N CYS A 74 32.49 6.38 22.78
CA CYS A 74 32.11 7.65 22.16
C CYS A 74 32.52 8.85 23.01
N ALA A 75 32.30 8.78 24.34
CA ALA A 75 32.65 9.86 25.25
C ALA A 75 34.17 10.16 25.25
N LYS A 76 35.01 9.12 25.25
CA LYS A 76 36.46 9.27 25.15
C LYS A 76 36.92 9.97 23.86
N ARG A 77 36.12 9.87 22.77
CA ARG A 77 36.39 10.46 21.46
C ARG A 77 35.61 11.74 21.20
N ARG A 78 34.82 12.22 22.17
CA ARG A 78 33.94 13.38 22.06
C ARG A 78 32.94 13.27 20.88
N LEU A 79 32.51 12.04 20.53
CA LEU A 79 31.54 11.76 19.50
C LEU A 79 30.11 11.91 20.06
N THR A 80 29.21 12.40 19.24
CA THR A 80 27.78 12.42 19.57
C THR A 80 27.22 11.00 19.59
N PHE A 81 26.71 10.56 20.76
CA PHE A 81 26.10 9.24 20.95
C PHE A 81 24.63 9.36 21.31
N VAL A 82 23.80 8.61 20.61
CA VAL A 82 22.35 8.54 20.84
C VAL A 82 21.94 7.06 20.90
N SER A 83 21.30 6.65 21.98
CA SER A 83 20.77 5.29 22.09
C SER A 83 19.30 5.27 22.45
N THR A 84 18.63 4.16 22.15
CA THR A 84 17.29 3.84 22.60
C THR A 84 17.19 2.39 23.02
N LYS A 85 16.22 2.09 23.89
CA LYS A 85 15.95 0.73 24.36
C LYS A 85 14.60 0.29 23.82
N TRP A 86 14.54 -0.91 23.25
CA TRP A 86 13.29 -1.55 22.89
C TRP A 86 12.87 -2.46 24.04
N SER A 87 11.93 -1.99 24.87
CA SER A 87 11.47 -2.71 26.06
C SER A 87 10.86 -4.06 25.70
N ARG A 88 11.15 -5.09 26.49
CA ARG A 88 10.61 -6.46 26.30
C ARG A 88 9.09 -6.50 26.27
N GLU A 89 8.44 -5.61 27.02
CA GLU A 89 6.98 -5.47 27.05
C GLU A 89 6.36 -5.08 25.69
N LEU A 90 7.16 -4.50 24.79
CA LEU A 90 6.76 -4.11 23.45
C LEU A 90 7.09 -5.16 22.39
N HIS A 91 7.64 -6.30 22.78
CA HIS A 91 7.98 -7.38 21.86
C HIS A 91 6.70 -8.16 21.53
N PRO A 92 6.34 -8.33 20.25
CA PRO A 92 5.20 -9.14 19.86
C PRO A 92 5.53 -10.63 20.00
N ASP A 93 4.50 -11.46 20.21
CA ASP A 93 4.66 -12.92 20.32
C ASP A 93 5.14 -13.55 19.00
N THR A 94 4.86 -12.91 17.87
CA THR A 94 5.26 -13.39 16.53
C THR A 94 5.82 -12.24 15.69
N GLY A 95 6.77 -12.55 14.77
CA GLY A 95 7.34 -11.53 13.90
C GLY A 95 8.28 -10.53 14.61
N VAL A 96 8.92 -10.95 15.69
CA VAL A 96 9.83 -10.14 16.51
C VAL A 96 10.91 -9.45 15.66
N GLU A 97 11.51 -10.16 14.70
CA GLU A 97 12.55 -9.61 13.82
C GLU A 97 12.02 -8.43 12.98
N ALA A 98 10.81 -8.56 12.41
CA ALA A 98 10.19 -7.50 11.62
C ALA A 98 9.81 -6.28 12.48
N ALA A 99 9.35 -6.52 13.72
CA ALA A 99 9.03 -5.47 14.69
C ALA A 99 10.29 -4.74 15.16
N ALA A 100 11.35 -5.50 15.53
CA ALA A 100 12.65 -4.96 15.89
C ALA A 100 13.25 -4.10 14.77
N ARG A 101 13.16 -4.58 13.53
CA ARG A 101 13.60 -3.83 12.35
C ARG A 101 12.83 -2.51 12.21
N ARG A 102 11.51 -2.52 12.36
CA ARG A 102 10.65 -1.33 12.28
C ARG A 102 11.04 -0.32 13.37
N PHE A 103 11.09 -0.76 14.63
CA PHE A 103 11.50 0.07 15.75
C PHE A 103 12.87 0.74 15.53
N ARG A 104 13.84 -0.04 15.04
CA ARG A 104 15.19 0.45 14.74
C ARG A 104 15.19 1.55 13.68
N TYR A 105 14.48 1.37 12.58
CA TYR A 105 14.43 2.37 11.51
C TYR A 105 13.63 3.61 11.91
N ASP A 106 12.58 3.48 12.70
CA ASP A 106 11.82 4.62 13.27
C ASP A 106 12.71 5.46 14.19
N PHE A 107 13.53 4.82 15.00
CA PHE A 107 14.51 5.51 15.82
C PHE A 107 15.54 6.25 14.97
N PHE A 108 16.13 5.61 13.98
CA PHE A 108 17.11 6.26 13.11
C PHE A 108 16.51 7.46 12.36
N ALA A 109 15.28 7.39 11.92
CA ALA A 109 14.58 8.51 11.30
C ALA A 109 14.47 9.72 12.25
N LYS A 110 14.12 9.48 13.52
CA LYS A 110 14.07 10.52 14.56
C LYS A 110 15.44 11.13 14.83
N VAL A 111 16.49 10.31 14.86
CA VAL A 111 17.88 10.79 15.05
C VAL A 111 18.31 11.64 13.85
N MET A 112 18.05 11.21 12.62
CA MET A 112 18.35 12.01 11.43
C MET A 112 17.66 13.38 11.48
N GLN A 113 16.38 13.41 11.82
CA GLN A 113 15.62 14.66 11.95
C GLN A 113 16.21 15.58 13.04
N ARG A 114 16.52 15.02 14.23
CA ARG A 114 17.04 15.78 15.37
C ARG A 114 18.38 16.45 15.09
N TYR A 115 19.26 15.77 14.34
CA TYR A 115 20.62 16.24 14.04
C TYR A 115 20.75 16.84 12.62
N HIS A 116 19.64 17.04 11.93
CA HIS A 116 19.61 17.55 10.54
C HIS A 116 20.52 16.75 9.60
N ALA A 117 20.60 15.44 9.84
CA ALA A 117 21.41 14.54 9.03
C ALA A 117 20.68 14.17 7.74
N ASN A 118 21.40 14.13 6.63
CA ASN A 118 20.88 13.71 5.33
C ASN A 118 21.27 12.28 4.94
N THR A 119 22.14 11.63 5.73
CA THR A 119 22.62 10.28 5.44
C THR A 119 22.64 9.42 6.68
N LEU A 120 22.08 8.21 6.57
CA LEU A 120 22.20 7.11 7.52
C LEU A 120 23.10 6.04 6.92
N LEU A 121 24.16 5.66 7.64
CA LEU A 121 25.03 4.55 7.25
C LEU A 121 24.71 3.30 8.06
N THR A 122 24.66 2.15 7.38
CA THR A 122 24.54 0.83 8.03
C THR A 122 25.56 -0.14 7.44
N ALA A 123 26.14 -1.00 8.24
CA ALA A 123 27.26 -1.87 7.88
C ALA A 123 26.84 -3.22 7.28
N HIS A 124 25.74 -3.27 6.49
CA HIS A 124 25.37 -4.49 5.78
C HIS A 124 26.44 -4.87 4.77
N ASN A 125 26.79 -6.16 4.70
CA ASN A 125 27.92 -6.67 3.93
C ASN A 125 27.51 -7.67 2.82
N ALA A 126 28.48 -8.07 1.97
CA ALA A 126 28.25 -8.99 0.88
C ALA A 126 27.76 -10.38 1.33
N THR A 127 28.25 -10.86 2.48
CA THR A 127 27.83 -12.17 3.03
C THR A 127 26.36 -12.14 3.41
N GLU A 128 25.87 -11.06 4.04
CA GLU A 128 24.45 -10.90 4.35
C GLU A 128 23.57 -10.77 3.10
N GLN A 129 24.10 -10.20 2.02
CA GLN A 129 23.42 -10.17 0.73
C GLN A 129 23.27 -11.59 0.15
N ALA A 130 24.35 -12.40 0.23
CA ALA A 130 24.30 -13.79 -0.22
C ALA A 130 23.35 -14.66 0.63
N GLU A 131 23.34 -14.48 1.96
CA GLU A 131 22.34 -15.11 2.85
C GLU A 131 20.91 -14.78 2.39
N SER A 132 20.63 -13.49 2.17
CA SER A 132 19.31 -13.02 1.76
C SER A 132 18.90 -13.54 0.39
N PHE A 133 19.83 -13.65 -0.55
CA PHE A 133 19.62 -14.27 -1.86
C PHE A 133 19.21 -15.73 -1.72
N LEU A 134 19.98 -16.53 -0.99
CA LEU A 134 19.69 -17.96 -0.76
C LEU A 134 18.37 -18.17 -0.03
N MET A 135 18.07 -17.35 0.99
CA MET A 135 16.76 -17.40 1.64
C MET A 135 15.62 -17.12 0.68
N GLN A 136 15.79 -16.20 -0.25
CA GLN A 136 14.77 -15.88 -1.24
C GLN A 136 14.63 -16.99 -2.31
N VAL A 137 15.73 -17.63 -2.70
CA VAL A 137 15.70 -18.83 -3.57
C VAL A 137 14.87 -19.95 -2.91
N VAL A 138 15.09 -20.21 -1.61
CA VAL A 138 14.33 -21.23 -0.84
C VAL A 138 12.84 -20.87 -0.73
N ARG A 139 12.51 -19.61 -0.54
CA ARG A 139 11.11 -19.14 -0.42
C ARG A 139 10.38 -19.08 -1.75
N GLY A 140 11.09 -18.95 -2.85
CA GLY A 140 10.52 -18.70 -4.17
C GLY A 140 10.00 -17.27 -4.33
N GLY A 141 9.37 -17.03 -5.48
CA GLY A 141 8.77 -15.73 -5.79
C GLY A 141 9.25 -15.15 -7.12
N TRP A 142 9.29 -13.82 -7.21
CA TRP A 142 9.73 -13.14 -8.43
C TRP A 142 11.26 -13.02 -8.51
N LEU A 143 11.81 -13.15 -9.71
CA LEU A 143 13.24 -12.95 -9.96
C LEU A 143 13.74 -11.58 -9.43
N SER A 144 12.92 -10.54 -9.55
CA SER A 144 13.23 -9.21 -9.03
C SER A 144 13.41 -9.15 -7.50
N GLN A 145 12.99 -10.16 -6.74
CA GLN A 145 13.23 -10.24 -5.29
C GLN A 145 14.65 -10.74 -4.97
N LEU A 146 15.33 -11.35 -5.93
CA LEU A 146 16.72 -11.83 -5.79
C LEU A 146 17.75 -10.70 -5.92
N ARG A 147 17.40 -9.51 -6.40
CA ARG A 147 18.34 -8.37 -6.57
C ARG A 147 18.99 -7.87 -5.27
N GLY A 148 18.55 -8.41 -4.12
CA GLY A 148 19.11 -8.05 -2.81
C GLY A 148 18.69 -6.67 -2.31
N THR A 149 19.43 -6.21 -1.31
CA THR A 149 19.21 -4.89 -0.70
C THR A 149 19.98 -3.84 -1.48
N PRO A 150 19.37 -2.71 -1.87
CA PRO A 150 20.08 -1.66 -2.63
C PRO A 150 21.17 -1.00 -1.78
N GLU A 151 22.25 -0.61 -2.45
CA GLU A 151 23.38 0.11 -1.85
C GLU A 151 22.92 1.45 -1.25
N GLU A 152 22.04 2.15 -1.96
CA GLU A 152 21.42 3.40 -1.52
C GLU A 152 19.91 3.39 -1.75
N ARG A 153 19.16 4.03 -0.85
CA ARG A 153 17.72 4.31 -1.03
C ARG A 153 17.29 5.56 -0.27
N SER A 154 16.22 6.18 -0.70
CA SER A 154 15.58 7.26 0.07
C SER A 154 15.14 6.77 1.47
N PHE A 155 15.39 7.57 2.48
CA PHE A 155 15.02 7.26 3.85
C PHE A 155 14.87 8.54 4.69
N ALA A 156 13.75 8.65 5.40
CA ALA A 156 13.43 9.79 6.26
C ALA A 156 13.65 11.15 5.55
N THR A 157 14.51 12.01 6.11
CA THR A 157 14.85 13.33 5.56
C THR A 157 15.96 13.30 4.50
N GLY A 158 16.43 12.11 4.12
CA GLY A 158 17.54 11.97 3.18
C GLY A 158 17.66 10.55 2.63
N ARG A 159 18.80 9.89 2.87
CA ARG A 159 19.11 8.58 2.30
C ARG A 159 19.73 7.61 3.30
N LEU A 160 19.50 6.32 3.07
CA LEU A 160 20.16 5.21 3.74
C LEU A 160 21.21 4.61 2.78
N VAL A 161 22.44 4.50 3.24
CA VAL A 161 23.58 4.00 2.48
C VAL A 161 24.21 2.79 3.17
N ARG A 162 24.69 1.83 2.40
CA ARG A 162 25.32 0.58 2.84
C ARG A 162 26.68 0.39 2.16
N PRO A 163 27.75 0.97 2.70
CA PRO A 163 29.04 1.01 2.03
C PRO A 163 29.71 -0.36 1.84
N PHE A 164 29.30 -1.35 2.64
CA PHE A 164 29.96 -2.66 2.71
C PHE A 164 29.28 -3.74 1.89
N LEU A 165 28.24 -3.43 1.10
CA LEU A 165 27.50 -4.44 0.34
C LEU A 165 28.35 -5.26 -0.64
N LYS A 166 29.53 -4.75 -1.01
CA LYS A 166 30.51 -5.45 -1.88
C LYS A 166 31.70 -6.02 -1.11
N ILE A 167 31.73 -5.89 0.21
CA ILE A 167 32.81 -6.36 1.07
C ILE A 167 32.33 -7.59 1.85
N SER A 168 33.09 -8.68 1.79
CA SER A 168 32.73 -9.90 2.52
C SER A 168 32.99 -9.78 4.03
N LYS A 169 32.23 -10.51 4.83
CA LYS A 169 32.44 -10.55 6.28
C LYS A 169 33.86 -10.98 6.68
N PRO A 170 34.47 -12.03 6.08
CA PRO A 170 35.86 -12.36 6.38
C PRO A 170 36.84 -11.20 6.14
N THR A 171 36.63 -10.40 5.12
CA THR A 171 37.46 -9.21 4.87
C THR A 171 37.30 -8.17 5.97
N LEU A 172 36.09 -7.94 6.46
CA LEU A 172 35.83 -7.00 7.58
C LEU A 172 36.46 -7.50 8.89
N VAL A 173 36.37 -8.82 9.16
CA VAL A 173 37.01 -9.44 10.32
C VAL A 173 38.52 -9.27 10.26
N ALA A 174 39.13 -9.54 9.11
CA ALA A 174 40.58 -9.36 8.93
C ALA A 174 41.01 -7.90 9.16
N LEU A 175 40.26 -6.92 8.63
CA LEU A 175 40.50 -5.49 8.87
C LEU A 175 40.38 -5.14 10.36
N ALA A 176 39.40 -5.69 11.08
CA ALA A 176 39.20 -5.47 12.49
C ALA A 176 40.38 -6.02 13.32
N GLN A 177 40.83 -7.23 12.99
CA GLN A 177 41.96 -7.89 13.66
C GLN A 177 43.27 -7.14 13.40
N GLU A 178 43.57 -6.77 12.18
CA GLU A 178 44.78 -6.04 11.77
C GLU A 178 44.91 -4.68 12.47
N ASN A 179 43.75 -4.05 12.77
CA ASN A 179 43.70 -2.75 13.44
C ASN A 179 43.38 -2.85 14.95
N HIS A 180 43.42 -4.04 15.52
CA HIS A 180 43.20 -4.29 16.97
C HIS A 180 41.88 -3.68 17.46
N LEU A 181 40.81 -3.73 16.66
CA LEU A 181 39.50 -3.21 17.03
C LEU A 181 38.83 -4.16 18.01
N THR A 182 38.10 -3.60 18.96
CA THR A 182 37.28 -4.37 19.91
C THR A 182 35.85 -4.41 19.43
N TRP A 183 35.25 -5.61 19.30
CA TRP A 183 33.85 -5.84 18.97
C TRP A 183 33.26 -6.93 19.84
N PHE A 184 31.93 -7.04 19.80
CA PHE A 184 31.17 -8.07 20.50
C PHE A 184 30.59 -9.05 19.49
N GLU A 185 30.61 -10.34 19.82
CA GLU A 185 29.97 -11.38 19.03
C GLU A 185 28.59 -11.71 19.60
N ASP A 186 27.64 -11.94 18.74
CA ASP A 186 26.29 -12.33 19.10
C ASP A 186 26.19 -13.85 19.20
N GLU A 187 26.17 -14.40 20.40
CA GLU A 187 26.07 -15.84 20.65
C GLU A 187 24.78 -16.47 20.05
N THR A 188 23.70 -15.68 19.90
CA THR A 188 22.45 -16.18 19.32
C THR A 188 22.56 -16.50 17.83
N ASN A 189 23.61 -16.04 17.16
CA ASN A 189 23.90 -16.39 15.77
C ASN A 189 24.24 -17.88 15.56
N GLN A 190 24.54 -18.62 16.63
CA GLN A 190 24.87 -20.04 16.58
C GLN A 190 23.64 -20.97 16.64
N GLN A 191 22.44 -20.45 16.95
CA GLN A 191 21.22 -21.25 17.03
C GLN A 191 20.62 -21.44 15.64
N ASP A 192 20.32 -22.68 15.26
CA ASP A 192 19.82 -23.06 13.91
C ASP A 192 18.28 -23.03 13.78
N ASP A 193 17.57 -22.44 14.73
CA ASP A 193 16.11 -22.39 14.75
C ASP A 193 15.52 -21.62 13.56
N TYR A 194 16.22 -20.61 13.10
CA TYR A 194 15.78 -19.73 12.03
C TYR A 194 16.42 -20.08 10.69
N LEU A 195 15.65 -19.98 9.60
CA LEU A 195 16.16 -20.20 8.23
C LEU A 195 17.45 -19.42 7.95
N ARG A 196 17.53 -18.17 8.44
CA ARG A 196 18.72 -17.33 8.23
C ARG A 196 19.97 -17.94 8.87
N ASN A 197 19.84 -18.46 10.07
CA ASN A 197 20.95 -19.09 10.78
C ASN A 197 21.38 -20.38 10.07
N ARG A 198 20.44 -21.22 9.61
CA ARG A 198 20.78 -22.42 8.82
C ARG A 198 21.47 -22.07 7.50
N VAL A 199 21.01 -21.01 6.82
CA VAL A 199 21.70 -20.54 5.59
C VAL A 199 23.12 -20.07 5.93
N ARG A 200 23.29 -19.29 7.00
CA ARG A 200 24.58 -18.75 7.43
C ARG A 200 25.56 -19.83 7.91
N ASN A 201 25.09 -20.78 8.74
CA ASN A 201 25.94 -21.72 9.45
C ASN A 201 26.17 -23.00 8.67
N GLN A 202 25.26 -23.38 7.75
CA GLN A 202 25.30 -24.66 7.05
C GLN A 202 25.37 -24.51 5.54
N LEU A 203 24.39 -23.83 4.92
CA LEU A 203 24.27 -23.80 3.46
C LEU A 203 25.35 -22.97 2.78
N LEU A 204 25.56 -21.74 3.24
CA LEU A 204 26.57 -20.84 2.64
C LEU A 204 28.00 -21.37 2.83
N PRO A 205 28.42 -21.90 3.99
CA PRO A 205 29.71 -22.54 4.15
C PRO A 205 29.90 -23.77 3.22
N ALA A 206 28.87 -24.59 3.07
CA ALA A 206 28.93 -25.73 2.13
C ALA A 206 29.17 -25.27 0.70
N LEU A 207 28.45 -24.22 0.23
CA LEU A 207 28.67 -23.64 -1.08
C LEU A 207 30.05 -22.98 -1.23
N GLN A 208 30.59 -22.40 -0.16
CA GLN A 208 31.93 -21.81 -0.15
C GLN A 208 33.04 -22.87 -0.19
N ALA A 209 32.77 -24.06 0.35
CA ALA A 209 33.70 -25.20 0.25
C ALA A 209 33.82 -25.69 -1.22
N GLU A 210 32.72 -25.67 -1.97
CA GLU A 210 32.74 -26.00 -3.40
C GLU A 210 33.35 -24.85 -4.23
N ASN A 211 33.03 -23.61 -3.89
CA ASN A 211 33.57 -22.44 -4.57
C ASN A 211 33.75 -21.26 -3.60
N PRO A 212 34.98 -20.94 -3.20
CA PRO A 212 35.27 -19.80 -2.29
C PRO A 212 34.72 -18.46 -2.78
N ARG A 213 34.51 -18.29 -4.09
CA ARG A 213 33.99 -17.05 -4.69
C ARG A 213 32.49 -16.99 -4.81
N VAL A 214 31.74 -17.93 -4.23
CA VAL A 214 30.26 -17.99 -4.36
C VAL A 214 29.56 -16.72 -3.92
N VAL A 215 30.05 -16.05 -2.86
CA VAL A 215 29.50 -14.76 -2.38
C VAL A 215 29.66 -13.66 -3.43
N GLU A 216 30.82 -13.62 -4.09
CA GLU A 216 31.10 -12.68 -5.18
C GLU A 216 30.19 -12.96 -6.39
N HIS A 217 30.06 -14.22 -6.80
CA HIS A 217 29.17 -14.61 -7.90
C HIS A 217 27.72 -14.27 -7.63
N ILE A 218 27.21 -14.49 -6.40
CA ILE A 218 25.87 -14.08 -5.99
C ILE A 218 25.71 -12.56 -6.13
N GLY A 219 26.70 -11.79 -5.69
CA GLY A 219 26.70 -10.33 -5.84
C GLY A 219 26.67 -9.87 -7.31
N GLN A 220 27.37 -10.58 -8.20
CA GLN A 220 27.32 -10.34 -9.65
C GLN A 220 25.93 -10.61 -10.21
N TYR A 221 25.30 -11.75 -9.88
CA TYR A 221 23.92 -12.05 -10.27
C TYR A 221 22.93 -11.03 -9.77
N GLN A 222 23.06 -10.56 -8.51
CA GLN A 222 22.19 -9.52 -7.97
C GLN A 222 22.32 -8.21 -8.72
N THR A 223 23.52 -7.85 -9.15
CA THR A 223 23.77 -6.65 -9.97
C THR A 223 23.10 -6.78 -11.32
N GLU A 224 23.32 -7.89 -12.02
CA GLU A 224 22.72 -8.17 -13.33
C GLU A 224 21.20 -8.19 -13.28
N ILE A 225 20.61 -8.86 -12.29
CA ILE A 225 19.14 -8.89 -12.06
C ILE A 225 18.62 -7.46 -11.83
N THR A 226 19.37 -6.63 -11.10
CA THR A 226 18.97 -5.26 -10.82
C THR A 226 18.93 -4.40 -12.09
N GLU A 227 19.97 -4.51 -12.92
CA GLU A 227 20.08 -3.79 -14.19
C GLU A 227 18.97 -4.20 -15.16
N GLN A 228 18.74 -5.52 -15.29
CA GLN A 228 17.65 -6.05 -16.12
C GLN A 228 16.26 -5.61 -15.62
N ASP A 229 16.01 -5.64 -14.29
CA ASP A 229 14.75 -5.19 -13.71
C ASP A 229 14.50 -3.70 -13.95
N GLN A 230 15.56 -2.87 -13.90
CA GLN A 230 15.48 -1.43 -14.22
C GLN A 230 15.13 -1.20 -15.68
N LEU A 231 15.80 -1.87 -16.59
CA LEU A 231 15.54 -1.76 -18.04
C LEU A 231 14.12 -2.18 -18.37
N ILE A 232 13.66 -3.33 -17.84
CA ILE A 232 12.31 -3.83 -18.07
C ILE A 232 11.26 -2.86 -17.51
N LYS A 233 11.51 -2.26 -16.34
CA LYS A 233 10.61 -1.24 -15.76
C LYS A 233 10.51 0.00 -16.62
N GLU A 234 11.62 0.48 -17.15
CA GLU A 234 11.64 1.65 -18.02
C GLU A 234 10.83 1.39 -19.30
N ILE A 235 11.08 0.28 -19.99
CA ILE A 235 10.31 -0.11 -21.18
C ILE A 235 8.81 -0.30 -20.82
N SER A 236 8.51 -0.90 -19.67
CA SER A 236 7.13 -1.09 -19.21
C SER A 236 6.41 0.24 -19.00
N ARG A 237 7.08 1.25 -18.41
CA ARG A 237 6.52 2.58 -18.23
C ARG A 237 6.26 3.28 -19.55
N GLN A 238 7.20 3.18 -20.49
CA GLN A 238 7.03 3.74 -21.85
C GLN A 238 5.83 3.11 -22.55
N LYS A 239 5.70 1.79 -22.52
CA LYS A 239 4.55 1.08 -23.10
C LYS A 239 3.23 1.45 -22.40
N LEU A 240 3.20 1.49 -21.06
CA LEU A 240 2.00 1.91 -20.31
C LEU A 240 1.59 3.35 -20.65
N ALA A 241 2.54 4.26 -20.84
CA ALA A 241 2.27 5.63 -21.29
C ALA A 241 1.60 5.68 -22.65
N GLN A 242 1.97 4.80 -23.60
CA GLN A 242 1.36 4.69 -24.92
C GLN A 242 -0.06 4.10 -24.89
N LEU A 243 -0.36 3.27 -23.87
CA LEU A 243 -1.68 2.68 -23.66
C LEU A 243 -2.62 3.63 -22.88
N ARG A 244 -2.09 4.69 -22.28
CA ARG A 244 -2.81 5.53 -21.34
C ARG A 244 -3.83 6.45 -22.04
N GLN A 245 -5.03 6.54 -21.45
CA GLN A 245 -6.08 7.45 -21.83
C GLN A 245 -6.67 8.11 -20.58
N GLY A 246 -6.22 9.33 -20.27
CA GLY A 246 -6.53 9.99 -19.00
C GLY A 246 -5.97 9.23 -17.80
N SER A 247 -6.85 8.79 -16.90
CA SER A 247 -6.50 7.94 -15.75
C SER A 247 -6.60 6.44 -16.01
N GLN A 248 -7.01 6.03 -17.21
CA GLN A 248 -7.31 4.66 -17.60
C GLN A 248 -6.35 4.19 -18.71
N TYR A 249 -6.45 2.90 -19.09
CA TYR A 249 -5.63 2.28 -20.12
C TYR A 249 -6.50 1.63 -21.19
N GLN A 250 -6.11 1.72 -22.47
CA GLN A 250 -6.82 1.17 -23.61
C GLN A 250 -6.72 -0.36 -23.62
N LEU A 251 -7.82 -1.03 -23.31
CA LEU A 251 -7.91 -2.50 -23.22
C LEU A 251 -7.58 -3.20 -24.55
N PRO A 252 -8.07 -2.78 -25.73
CA PRO A 252 -7.73 -3.44 -26.99
C PRO A 252 -6.22 -3.42 -27.27
N ARG A 253 -5.57 -2.29 -27.03
CA ARG A 253 -4.11 -2.17 -27.21
C ARG A 253 -3.33 -3.00 -26.17
N PHE A 254 -3.81 -3.06 -24.92
CA PHE A 254 -3.22 -3.95 -23.92
C PHE A 254 -3.34 -5.42 -24.35
N LYS A 255 -4.48 -5.85 -24.87
CA LYS A 255 -4.71 -7.22 -25.37
C LYS A 255 -3.88 -7.53 -26.61
N ALA A 256 -3.52 -6.55 -27.42
CA ALA A 256 -2.67 -6.72 -28.60
C ALA A 256 -1.18 -6.98 -28.25
N GLU A 257 -0.75 -6.67 -27.03
CA GLU A 257 0.60 -7.00 -26.57
C GLU A 257 0.77 -8.51 -26.41
N SER A 258 2.00 -9.01 -26.57
CA SER A 258 2.29 -10.43 -26.31
C SER A 258 1.98 -10.80 -24.85
N ARG A 259 1.67 -12.07 -24.57
CA ARG A 259 1.35 -12.58 -23.22
C ARG A 259 2.42 -12.22 -22.19
N LEU A 260 3.70 -12.24 -22.59
CA LEU A 260 4.81 -11.85 -21.72
C LEU A 260 4.75 -10.35 -21.37
N TRP A 261 4.47 -9.50 -22.36
CA TRP A 261 4.30 -8.08 -22.12
C TRP A 261 3.05 -7.77 -21.31
N GLN A 262 1.92 -8.39 -21.58
CA GLN A 262 0.71 -8.24 -20.76
C GLN A 262 1.01 -8.54 -19.28
N LYS A 263 1.76 -9.63 -19.00
CA LYS A 263 2.16 -10.02 -17.64
C LYS A 263 3.05 -8.95 -16.99
N GLN A 264 4.02 -8.45 -17.72
CA GLN A 264 4.97 -7.46 -17.22
C GLN A 264 4.30 -6.08 -17.03
N LEU A 265 3.47 -5.66 -17.97
CA LEU A 265 2.71 -4.39 -17.88
C LEU A 265 1.72 -4.42 -16.73
N LEU A 266 0.99 -5.53 -16.52
CA LEU A 266 0.09 -5.68 -15.40
C LEU A 266 0.84 -5.64 -14.06
N LYS A 267 1.98 -6.34 -13.95
CA LYS A 267 2.84 -6.29 -12.75
C LYS A 267 3.30 -4.87 -12.45
N GLN A 268 3.74 -4.13 -13.48
CA GLN A 268 4.16 -2.73 -13.35
C GLN A 268 3.00 -1.84 -12.94
N LEU A 269 1.84 -2.00 -13.57
CA LEU A 269 0.62 -1.23 -13.29
C LEU A 269 0.15 -1.42 -11.84
N VAL A 270 0.12 -2.68 -11.35
CA VAL A 270 -0.22 -2.98 -9.95
C VAL A 270 0.80 -2.34 -9.01
N SER A 271 2.10 -2.46 -9.30
CA SER A 271 3.16 -1.89 -8.45
C SER A 271 3.08 -0.36 -8.32
N GLU A 272 2.67 0.34 -9.39
CA GLU A 272 2.54 1.80 -9.40
C GLU A 272 1.22 2.28 -8.79
N SER A 273 0.12 1.61 -9.11
CA SER A 273 -1.23 2.02 -8.66
C SER A 273 -1.53 1.64 -7.22
N CYS A 274 -0.98 0.54 -6.74
CA CYS A 274 -1.24 -0.02 -5.41
C CYS A 274 0.02 -0.62 -4.77
N PRO A 275 0.99 0.21 -4.34
CA PRO A 275 2.27 -0.27 -3.78
C PRO A 275 2.13 -1.21 -2.56
N ALA A 276 0.99 -1.15 -1.86
CA ALA A 276 0.69 -2.03 -0.73
C ALA A 276 0.26 -3.46 -1.15
N VAL A 277 -0.01 -3.69 -2.45
CA VAL A 277 -0.44 -5.01 -2.95
C VAL A 277 0.77 -5.80 -3.44
N ALA A 278 1.10 -6.87 -2.73
CA ALA A 278 2.08 -7.85 -3.18
C ALA A 278 1.39 -8.91 -4.05
N ILE A 279 1.32 -8.69 -5.37
CA ILE A 279 0.69 -9.64 -6.27
C ILE A 279 1.61 -10.84 -6.55
N GLY A 280 1.13 -12.05 -6.21
CA GLY A 280 1.81 -13.31 -6.54
C GLY A 280 1.58 -13.75 -7.99
N GLN A 281 2.36 -14.75 -8.46
CA GLN A 281 2.26 -15.24 -9.84
C GLN A 281 0.87 -15.78 -10.18
N ASN A 282 0.29 -16.63 -9.32
CA ASN A 282 -1.04 -17.21 -9.55
C ASN A 282 -2.13 -16.14 -9.67
N LYS A 283 -2.07 -15.12 -8.80
CA LYS A 283 -3.05 -14.01 -8.85
C LYS A 283 -2.87 -13.15 -10.10
N LEU A 284 -1.64 -12.94 -10.52
CA LEU A 284 -1.36 -12.22 -11.76
C LEU A 284 -1.90 -12.97 -12.99
N ASP A 285 -1.73 -14.29 -13.04
CA ASP A 285 -2.25 -15.13 -14.12
C ASP A 285 -3.79 -15.16 -14.12
N GLU A 286 -4.44 -15.24 -12.95
CA GLU A 286 -5.90 -15.12 -12.80
C GLU A 286 -6.42 -13.78 -13.36
N VAL A 287 -5.75 -12.68 -13.02
CA VAL A 287 -6.12 -11.34 -13.51
C VAL A 287 -5.94 -11.23 -15.02
N LEU A 288 -4.89 -11.82 -15.59
CA LEU A 288 -4.67 -11.84 -17.03
C LEU A 288 -5.71 -12.68 -17.78
N GLU A 289 -6.14 -13.80 -17.20
CA GLU A 289 -7.24 -14.59 -17.76
C GLU A 289 -8.54 -13.81 -17.76
N PHE A 290 -8.86 -13.13 -16.64
CA PHE A 290 -10.00 -12.23 -16.55
C PHE A 290 -9.96 -11.12 -17.62
N ILE A 291 -8.82 -10.45 -17.80
CA ILE A 291 -8.64 -9.41 -18.82
C ILE A 291 -8.88 -9.96 -20.24
N ASN A 292 -8.41 -11.17 -20.53
CA ASN A 292 -8.46 -11.77 -21.86
C ASN A 292 -9.76 -12.50 -22.19
N GLN A 293 -10.76 -12.53 -21.29
CA GLN A 293 -12.09 -13.05 -21.61
C GLN A 293 -12.70 -12.34 -22.82
N THR A 294 -13.25 -13.12 -23.77
CA THR A 294 -13.66 -12.62 -25.10
C THR A 294 -14.90 -11.75 -25.08
N ASN A 295 -15.79 -11.89 -24.09
CA ASN A 295 -17.11 -11.20 -24.07
C ASN A 295 -17.30 -10.29 -22.85
N LEU A 296 -16.22 -9.80 -22.25
CA LEU A 296 -16.30 -8.98 -21.04
C LEU A 296 -16.44 -7.50 -21.39
N ALA A 297 -17.68 -7.01 -21.50
CA ALA A 297 -17.93 -5.59 -21.70
C ALA A 297 -17.69 -4.77 -20.42
N GLN A 298 -18.00 -5.33 -19.25
CA GLN A 298 -17.79 -4.71 -17.95
C GLN A 298 -17.54 -5.78 -16.89
N GLY A 299 -16.58 -5.54 -15.99
CA GLY A 299 -16.31 -6.44 -14.89
C GLY A 299 -15.20 -5.92 -13.98
N SER A 300 -15.04 -6.55 -12.83
CA SER A 300 -13.99 -6.22 -11.90
C SER A 300 -13.43 -7.47 -11.22
N ILE A 301 -12.14 -7.47 -10.92
CA ILE A 301 -11.44 -8.50 -10.18
C ILE A 301 -10.68 -7.91 -9.01
N ASP A 302 -10.76 -8.56 -7.85
CA ASP A 302 -10.09 -8.14 -6.62
C ASP A 302 -8.58 -8.34 -6.72
N LEU A 303 -7.81 -7.32 -6.35
CA LEU A 303 -6.35 -7.37 -6.28
C LEU A 303 -5.83 -7.53 -4.84
N GLY A 304 -6.70 -7.41 -3.84
CA GLY A 304 -6.35 -7.35 -2.42
C GLY A 304 -6.15 -5.92 -1.89
N ASN A 305 -6.09 -5.77 -0.56
CA ASN A 305 -5.90 -4.48 0.14
C ASN A 305 -6.85 -3.37 -0.36
N ASP A 306 -8.12 -3.71 -0.58
CA ASP A 306 -9.17 -2.83 -1.10
C ASP A 306 -8.95 -2.31 -2.53
N TYR A 307 -8.05 -2.89 -3.32
CA TYR A 307 -7.89 -2.55 -4.72
C TYR A 307 -8.59 -3.54 -5.64
N VAL A 308 -9.16 -3.02 -6.72
CA VAL A 308 -9.79 -3.81 -7.79
C VAL A 308 -9.27 -3.33 -9.14
N LEU A 309 -9.06 -4.28 -10.05
CA LEU A 309 -8.92 -3.98 -11.47
C LEU A 309 -10.31 -4.01 -12.08
N GLU A 310 -10.69 -2.94 -12.74
CA GLU A 310 -11.99 -2.75 -13.39
C GLU A 310 -11.81 -2.63 -14.89
N ILE A 311 -12.69 -3.30 -15.63
CA ILE A 311 -12.85 -3.16 -17.08
C ILE A 311 -14.20 -2.52 -17.33
N THR A 312 -14.22 -1.45 -18.13
CA THR A 312 -15.42 -0.77 -18.58
C THR A 312 -15.31 -0.53 -20.08
N TYR A 313 -15.98 -1.36 -20.88
CA TYR A 313 -15.86 -1.39 -22.34
C TYR A 313 -14.39 -1.56 -22.79
N ASP A 314 -13.84 -0.58 -23.48
CA ASP A 314 -12.48 -0.60 -24.02
C ASP A 314 -11.41 -0.03 -23.07
N LEU A 315 -11.76 0.16 -21.80
CA LEU A 315 -10.90 0.78 -20.81
C LEU A 315 -10.64 -0.14 -19.61
N LEU A 316 -9.40 -0.10 -19.13
CA LEU A 316 -8.90 -0.82 -17.96
C LEU A 316 -8.38 0.19 -16.92
N GLN A 317 -8.70 -0.01 -15.66
CA GLN A 317 -8.16 0.81 -14.57
C GLN A 317 -7.99 0.00 -13.28
N ILE A 318 -7.11 0.48 -12.39
CA ILE A 318 -7.02 0.00 -11.01
C ILE A 318 -7.57 1.12 -10.11
N ILE A 319 -8.55 0.76 -9.28
CA ILE A 319 -9.16 1.69 -8.33
C ILE A 319 -9.14 1.09 -6.93
N LYS A 320 -9.07 1.96 -5.92
CA LYS A 320 -9.32 1.54 -4.55
C LYS A 320 -10.83 1.36 -4.38
N LYS A 321 -11.27 0.22 -3.85
CA LYS A 321 -12.66 0.04 -3.44
C LYS A 321 -13.03 1.21 -2.55
N LYS A 322 -13.94 2.06 -2.99
CA LYS A 322 -14.61 2.94 -2.04
C LYS A 322 -15.25 2.00 -1.04
N THR A 323 -14.78 2.00 0.18
CA THR A 323 -15.53 1.45 1.30
C THR A 323 -16.80 2.28 1.31
N VAL A 324 -17.82 1.82 0.61
CA VAL A 324 -19.18 2.21 0.95
C VAL A 324 -19.30 1.63 2.35
N LYS A 325 -18.90 2.43 3.38
CA LYS A 325 -19.51 2.23 4.69
C LYS A 325 -20.95 2.10 4.31
N SER A 326 -21.57 0.96 4.60
CA SER A 326 -22.99 0.87 4.69
C SER A 326 -23.34 1.87 5.80
N GLU A 327 -23.44 3.14 5.43
CA GLU A 327 -24.30 4.02 6.20
C GLU A 327 -25.59 3.26 6.14
N GLN A 328 -25.97 2.73 7.29
CA GLN A 328 -27.31 2.20 7.50
C GLN A 328 -28.21 3.18 6.80
N ALA A 329 -28.88 2.72 5.73
CA ALA A 329 -29.60 3.58 4.81
C ALA A 329 -30.45 4.53 5.65
N LYS A 330 -30.04 5.81 5.72
CA LYS A 330 -30.69 6.79 6.58
C LYS A 330 -32.12 6.83 6.13
N LYS A 331 -32.99 6.22 6.91
CA LYS A 331 -34.41 6.19 6.68
C LYS A 331 -34.97 7.47 7.28
N HIS A 332 -35.36 8.40 6.42
CA HIS A 332 -35.92 9.67 6.83
C HIS A 332 -37.44 9.56 6.92
N MET A 333 -38.00 9.82 8.08
CA MET A 333 -39.44 9.92 8.25
C MET A 333 -39.93 11.24 7.65
N VAL A 334 -40.98 11.17 6.84
CA VAL A 334 -41.48 12.35 6.15
C VAL A 334 -42.56 13.02 7.01
N THR A 335 -42.43 14.32 7.22
CA THR A 335 -43.42 15.13 7.92
C THR A 335 -44.29 15.87 6.92
N LEU A 336 -45.58 15.87 7.12
CA LEU A 336 -46.58 16.58 6.27
C LEU A 336 -46.23 18.06 6.15
N ASN A 337 -46.35 18.58 4.94
CA ASN A 337 -46.12 19.98 4.55
C ASN A 337 -44.72 20.55 4.81
N LYS A 338 -43.71 19.68 5.04
CA LYS A 338 -42.31 20.10 5.21
C LYS A 338 -41.41 19.50 4.12
N TRP A 339 -40.51 20.32 3.58
CA TRP A 339 -39.47 19.85 2.67
C TRP A 339 -38.38 19.10 3.45
N LEU A 340 -38.07 17.91 3.00
CA LEU A 340 -36.99 17.06 3.51
C LEU A 340 -35.85 17.12 2.50
N THR A 341 -34.67 17.57 2.91
CA THR A 341 -33.46 17.54 2.09
C THR A 341 -32.82 16.15 2.20
N LEU A 342 -32.67 15.48 1.07
CA LEU A 342 -32.14 14.10 0.97
C LEU A 342 -30.64 14.08 0.71
N ASP A 343 -30.18 14.97 -0.17
CA ASP A 343 -28.78 15.18 -0.55
C ASP A 343 -28.58 16.65 -1.00
N GLU A 344 -27.36 16.99 -1.52
CA GLU A 344 -27.00 18.35 -1.92
C GLU A 344 -27.88 18.95 -3.03
N GLY A 345 -28.75 18.17 -3.68
CA GLY A 345 -29.58 18.63 -4.78
C GLY A 345 -31.02 18.13 -4.76
N THR A 346 -31.36 17.13 -3.94
CA THR A 346 -32.67 16.50 -3.97
C THR A 346 -33.46 16.83 -2.71
N GLN A 347 -34.67 17.36 -2.88
CA GLN A 347 -35.61 17.60 -1.79
C GLN A 347 -36.94 16.89 -2.08
N PHE A 348 -37.59 16.36 -1.05
CA PHE A 348 -38.85 15.65 -1.13
C PHE A 348 -39.85 16.22 -0.13
N ARG A 349 -41.14 16.21 -0.48
CA ARG A 349 -42.23 16.66 0.38
C ARG A 349 -43.48 15.81 0.17
N ILE A 350 -44.27 15.63 1.23
CA ILE A 350 -45.71 15.29 1.16
C ILE A 350 -46.51 16.48 1.60
N SER A 351 -47.57 16.80 0.90
CA SER A 351 -48.49 17.92 1.24
C SER A 351 -49.96 17.52 1.02
N ASP A 352 -50.88 18.13 1.76
CA ASP A 352 -52.32 18.02 1.62
C ASP A 352 -52.91 19.12 0.71
N ARG A 353 -52.09 20.00 0.19
CA ARG A 353 -52.47 21.11 -0.71
C ARG A 353 -51.45 21.25 -1.82
N SER A 354 -51.93 21.55 -3.01
CA SER A 354 -51.08 21.93 -4.13
C SER A 354 -50.38 23.26 -3.83
N VAL A 355 -49.05 23.31 -3.92
CA VAL A 355 -48.26 24.53 -3.78
C VAL A 355 -47.61 24.87 -5.11
N ALA A 356 -47.76 26.09 -5.57
CA ALA A 356 -47.13 26.58 -6.77
C ALA A 356 -45.61 26.59 -6.68
N GLY A 357 -44.93 25.95 -7.61
CA GLY A 357 -43.46 25.96 -7.76
C GLY A 357 -42.97 24.88 -8.70
N PRO A 358 -41.77 25.01 -9.27
CA PRO A 358 -41.23 24.00 -10.14
C PRO A 358 -40.86 22.72 -9.36
N VAL A 359 -41.46 21.59 -9.76
CA VAL A 359 -41.15 20.26 -9.25
C VAL A 359 -40.62 19.35 -10.35
N ALA A 360 -39.68 18.47 -10.04
CA ALA A 360 -39.12 17.52 -10.99
C ALA A 360 -40.08 16.31 -11.19
N GLY A 361 -40.96 16.08 -10.25
CA GLY A 361 -42.03 15.07 -10.36
C GLY A 361 -43.01 15.16 -9.21
N ALA A 362 -44.25 14.66 -9.44
CA ALA A 362 -45.31 14.60 -8.47
C ALA A 362 -46.11 13.29 -8.58
N MET A 363 -46.70 12.84 -7.46
CA MET A 363 -47.59 11.71 -7.37
C MET A 363 -48.74 12.08 -6.44
N VAL A 364 -50.00 11.90 -6.90
CA VAL A 364 -51.18 12.18 -6.08
C VAL A 364 -51.76 10.85 -5.56
N LEU A 365 -52.05 10.82 -4.28
CA LEU A 365 -52.58 9.68 -3.58
C LEU A 365 -53.80 10.07 -2.78
N SER A 366 -54.79 9.18 -2.65
CA SER A 366 -55.87 9.31 -1.67
C SER A 366 -55.50 8.55 -0.38
N ASP A 367 -56.15 8.89 0.72
CA ASP A 367 -55.82 8.36 2.05
C ASP A 367 -55.82 6.84 2.11
N ASN A 368 -56.75 6.16 1.39
CA ASN A 368 -56.80 4.70 1.33
C ASN A 368 -55.61 4.06 0.60
N GLN A 369 -54.87 4.83 -0.20
CA GLN A 369 -53.71 4.37 -0.94
C GLN A 369 -52.42 4.51 -0.12
N LEU A 370 -52.47 5.30 0.97
CA LEU A 370 -51.31 5.68 1.76
C LEU A 370 -51.32 5.00 3.13
N LYS A 371 -50.30 4.19 3.41
CA LYS A 371 -50.10 3.63 4.76
C LYS A 371 -49.01 4.41 5.50
N GLN A 372 -49.45 5.23 6.44
CA GLN A 372 -48.52 6.01 7.27
C GLN A 372 -47.78 5.11 8.29
N PRO A 373 -46.57 5.48 8.76
CA PRO A 373 -45.78 6.64 8.34
C PRO A 373 -45.04 6.43 7.00
N LEU A 374 -44.79 7.54 6.30
CA LEU A 374 -44.00 7.57 5.07
C LEU A 374 -42.53 7.77 5.40
N PHE A 375 -41.71 7.09 4.65
CA PHE A 375 -40.24 7.24 4.72
C PHE A 375 -39.61 7.45 3.36
N VAL A 376 -38.50 8.13 3.36
CA VAL A 376 -37.60 8.20 2.19
C VAL A 376 -36.25 7.63 2.59
N ARG A 377 -35.73 6.72 1.76
CA ARG A 377 -34.43 6.10 1.94
C ARG A 377 -33.77 5.85 0.57
N GLN A 378 -32.50 5.53 0.58
CA GLN A 378 -31.85 5.07 -0.66
C GLN A 378 -32.52 3.80 -1.17
N ALA A 379 -32.73 3.76 -2.49
CA ALA A 379 -33.29 2.61 -3.17
C ALA A 379 -32.29 1.46 -3.19
N THR A 380 -32.76 0.25 -2.89
CA THR A 380 -31.94 -0.95 -3.00
C THR A 380 -32.19 -1.68 -4.32
N PRO A 381 -31.21 -2.43 -4.85
CA PRO A 381 -31.40 -3.23 -6.06
C PRO A 381 -32.55 -4.25 -5.96
N GLN A 382 -32.87 -4.70 -4.74
CA GLN A 382 -33.92 -5.69 -4.44
C GLN A 382 -35.32 -5.07 -4.28
N ASP A 383 -35.43 -3.76 -4.14
CA ASP A 383 -36.70 -3.06 -4.05
C ASP A 383 -37.59 -3.41 -5.24
N ARG A 384 -38.88 -3.58 -4.98
CA ARG A 384 -39.84 -4.02 -6.00
C ARG A 384 -40.91 -2.96 -6.22
N LEU A 385 -41.11 -2.57 -7.45
CA LEU A 385 -42.18 -1.70 -7.90
C LEU A 385 -43.30 -2.55 -8.50
N ARG A 386 -44.53 -2.32 -8.06
CA ARG A 386 -45.71 -2.95 -8.64
C ARG A 386 -46.04 -2.33 -9.98
N LEU A 387 -46.31 -3.16 -11.00
CA LEU A 387 -46.68 -2.73 -12.34
C LEU A 387 -48.21 -2.78 -12.54
N LYS A 388 -48.71 -2.10 -13.57
CA LYS A 388 -50.14 -2.03 -13.92
C LYS A 388 -50.80 -3.41 -14.12
N ASN A 389 -50.01 -4.39 -14.57
CA ASN A 389 -50.49 -5.78 -14.76
C ASN A 389 -50.44 -6.64 -13.45
N GLY A 390 -50.23 -6.03 -12.32
CA GLY A 390 -50.16 -6.70 -11.00
C GLY A 390 -48.80 -7.39 -10.70
N LYS A 391 -47.90 -7.50 -11.67
CA LYS A 391 -46.57 -8.08 -11.48
C LYS A 391 -45.61 -7.08 -10.80
N TYR A 392 -44.51 -7.60 -10.26
CA TYR A 392 -43.48 -6.80 -9.63
C TYR A 392 -42.23 -6.78 -10.49
N LYS A 393 -41.56 -5.61 -10.54
CA LYS A 393 -40.27 -5.41 -11.20
C LYS A 393 -39.27 -4.88 -10.19
N THR A 394 -38.06 -5.46 -10.14
CA THR A 394 -37.00 -4.97 -9.24
C THR A 394 -36.45 -3.63 -9.74
N VAL A 395 -36.02 -2.78 -8.80
CA VAL A 395 -35.36 -1.51 -9.13
C VAL A 395 -34.11 -1.76 -9.99
N ARG A 396 -33.34 -2.82 -9.69
CA ARG A 396 -32.20 -3.24 -10.52
C ARG A 396 -32.61 -3.43 -12.00
N ARG A 397 -33.70 -4.13 -12.27
CA ARG A 397 -34.18 -4.40 -13.62
C ARG A 397 -34.67 -3.12 -14.31
N GLU A 398 -35.36 -2.26 -13.56
CA GLU A 398 -35.83 -0.97 -14.07
C GLU A 398 -34.66 -0.07 -14.48
N LEU A 399 -33.62 0.03 -13.62
CA LEU A 399 -32.40 0.81 -13.90
C LEU A 399 -31.63 0.31 -15.13
N ILE A 400 -31.62 -1.02 -15.36
CA ILE A 400 -31.00 -1.64 -16.53
C ILE A 400 -31.80 -1.30 -17.79
N ASP A 401 -33.11 -1.46 -17.74
CA ASP A 401 -34.01 -1.25 -18.88
C ASP A 401 -34.01 0.24 -19.32
N GLN A 402 -33.84 1.16 -18.36
CA GLN A 402 -33.67 2.60 -18.63
C GLN A 402 -32.22 3.00 -18.93
N LYS A 403 -31.31 2.03 -19.10
CA LYS A 403 -29.88 2.24 -19.45
C LYS A 403 -29.14 3.18 -18.48
N VAL A 404 -29.55 3.23 -17.19
CA VAL A 404 -28.86 4.05 -16.18
C VAL A 404 -27.45 3.53 -15.97
N PRO A 405 -26.40 4.38 -16.07
CA PRO A 405 -25.01 3.99 -15.82
C PRO A 405 -24.82 3.38 -14.44
N ARG A 406 -23.97 2.36 -14.32
CA ARG A 406 -23.77 1.59 -13.07
C ARG A 406 -23.42 2.47 -11.89
N GLU A 407 -22.59 3.48 -12.11
CA GLU A 407 -22.12 4.43 -11.07
C GLU A 407 -23.26 5.29 -10.48
N GLN A 408 -24.30 5.56 -11.28
CA GLN A 408 -25.45 6.37 -10.87
C GLN A 408 -26.54 5.56 -10.19
N ARG A 409 -26.53 4.22 -10.28
CA ARG A 409 -27.61 3.35 -9.77
C ARG A 409 -27.75 3.36 -8.26
N ALA A 410 -26.72 3.69 -7.52
CA ALA A 410 -26.73 3.80 -6.08
C ALA A 410 -27.34 5.10 -5.54
N ASN A 411 -27.59 6.10 -6.41
CA ASN A 411 -27.97 7.45 -6.00
C ASN A 411 -29.48 7.71 -6.05
N PHE A 412 -30.29 6.68 -6.28
CA PHE A 412 -31.75 6.83 -6.34
C PHE A 412 -32.39 6.75 -4.95
N TRP A 413 -33.42 7.56 -4.76
CA TRP A 413 -34.21 7.59 -3.51
C TRP A 413 -35.54 6.87 -3.72
N ALA A 414 -35.92 6.03 -2.75
CA ALA A 414 -37.19 5.33 -2.73
C ALA A 414 -38.09 5.91 -1.65
N VAL A 415 -39.32 6.23 -2.01
CA VAL A 415 -40.42 6.57 -1.10
C VAL A 415 -41.12 5.27 -0.73
N VAL A 416 -41.17 4.96 0.56
CA VAL A 416 -41.80 3.74 1.10
C VAL A 416 -42.84 4.09 2.16
N ASP A 417 -43.91 3.31 2.21
CA ASP A 417 -44.96 3.48 3.20
C ASP A 417 -44.71 2.68 4.51
N GLY A 418 -45.66 2.73 5.43
CA GLY A 418 -45.57 2.05 6.71
C GLY A 418 -45.41 0.54 6.60
N ASP A 419 -45.96 -0.10 5.57
CA ASP A 419 -45.82 -1.53 5.27
C ASP A 419 -44.56 -1.85 4.45
N GLN A 420 -43.64 -0.90 4.29
CA GLN A 420 -42.40 -1.01 3.52
C GLN A 420 -42.66 -1.22 2.00
N ARG A 421 -43.83 -0.93 1.47
CA ARG A 421 -44.10 -0.96 0.03
C ARG A 421 -43.41 0.24 -0.63
N VAL A 422 -42.73 0.01 -1.73
CA VAL A 422 -42.12 1.09 -2.54
C VAL A 422 -43.23 1.73 -3.35
N LEU A 423 -43.51 2.98 -3.07
CA LEU A 423 -44.51 3.80 -3.79
C LEU A 423 -43.90 4.50 -4.99
N TRP A 424 -42.65 4.96 -4.85
CA TRP A 424 -41.98 5.72 -5.87
C TRP A 424 -40.48 5.62 -5.75
N VAL A 425 -39.77 5.43 -6.87
CA VAL A 425 -38.31 5.66 -6.95
C VAL A 425 -38.16 6.98 -7.71
N LEU A 426 -37.67 8.01 -7.01
CA LEU A 426 -37.60 9.37 -7.50
C LEU A 426 -36.73 9.45 -8.77
N GLY A 427 -37.27 10.09 -9.80
CA GLY A 427 -36.58 10.20 -11.10
C GLY A 427 -36.58 8.92 -11.94
N LEU A 428 -37.16 7.81 -11.44
CA LEU A 428 -37.17 6.55 -12.15
C LEU A 428 -38.60 6.08 -12.50
N ARG A 429 -39.38 5.69 -11.49
CA ARG A 429 -40.75 5.17 -11.70
C ARG A 429 -41.62 5.25 -10.45
N GLN A 430 -42.90 5.53 -10.65
CA GLN A 430 -43.97 5.36 -9.66
C GLN A 430 -44.51 3.93 -9.70
N ALA A 431 -44.83 3.38 -8.53
CA ALA A 431 -45.51 2.08 -8.44
C ALA A 431 -46.99 2.21 -8.81
N TRP A 432 -47.56 1.17 -9.41
CA TRP A 432 -48.99 1.06 -9.62
C TRP A 432 -49.65 0.60 -8.27
N LEU A 433 -50.59 1.39 -7.76
CA LEU A 433 -51.30 1.06 -6.55
C LEU A 433 -52.51 0.21 -6.87
N ALA A 434 -52.81 -0.78 -6.00
CA ALA A 434 -53.93 -1.68 -6.18
C ALA A 434 -55.25 -1.02 -5.75
N GLU A 435 -55.14 -0.18 -4.75
CA GLU A 435 -56.25 0.54 -4.18
C GLU A 435 -56.74 1.63 -5.18
N PRO A 436 -58.04 1.74 -5.42
CA PRO A 436 -58.58 2.78 -6.31
C PRO A 436 -58.35 4.17 -5.69
N TYR A 437 -58.05 5.14 -6.56
CA TYR A 437 -58.01 6.53 -6.15
C TYR A 437 -59.43 7.03 -5.86
N LEU A 438 -59.64 7.58 -4.68
CA LEU A 438 -60.94 8.09 -4.21
C LEU A 438 -60.88 9.60 -4.02
N ALA A 439 -61.43 10.37 -4.97
CA ALA A 439 -61.41 11.83 -4.94
C ALA A 439 -62.18 12.45 -3.74
N THR A 440 -63.06 11.66 -3.09
CA THR A 440 -63.83 12.09 -1.92
C THR A 440 -63.06 12.00 -0.60
N GLN A 441 -61.90 11.40 -0.60
CA GLN A 441 -61.00 11.27 0.58
C GLN A 441 -59.92 12.37 0.58
N THR A 442 -59.24 12.52 1.72
CA THR A 442 -58.09 13.39 1.85
C THR A 442 -57.05 13.01 0.80
N GLN A 443 -56.58 13.99 0.09
CA GLN A 443 -55.57 13.82 -0.96
C GLN A 443 -54.19 14.24 -0.43
N TYR A 444 -53.19 13.47 -0.81
CA TYR A 444 -51.79 13.75 -0.53
C TYR A 444 -51.01 13.91 -1.86
N ILE A 445 -50.18 14.95 -1.93
CA ILE A 445 -49.34 15.21 -3.06
C ILE A 445 -47.89 14.96 -2.63
N LEU A 446 -47.28 13.94 -3.20
CA LEU A 446 -45.84 13.63 -3.04
C LEU A 446 -45.10 14.37 -4.14
N GLU A 447 -44.12 15.19 -3.79
CA GLU A 447 -43.37 16.02 -4.72
C GLU A 447 -41.87 15.94 -4.42
N TYR A 448 -41.06 15.98 -5.47
CA TYR A 448 -39.63 16.21 -5.32
C TYR A 448 -39.13 17.26 -6.29
N ARG A 449 -38.04 17.93 -5.90
CA ARG A 449 -37.30 18.86 -6.73
C ARG A 449 -35.82 18.56 -6.67
N THR A 450 -35.10 18.82 -7.76
CA THR A 450 -33.65 18.71 -7.87
C THR A 450 -33.06 20.10 -7.99
N GLY A 451 -32.05 20.44 -7.16
CA GLY A 451 -31.28 21.67 -7.30
C GLY A 451 -30.42 21.60 -8.56
N GLY A 452 -30.83 22.35 -9.54
CA GLY A 452 -30.22 22.64 -10.83
C GLY A 452 -29.00 21.86 -11.31
N ARG A 453 -29.25 20.73 -12.01
CA ARG A 453 -28.59 20.34 -13.27
C ARG A 453 -29.63 19.56 -14.07
N PRO A 454 -30.10 20.05 -15.22
CA PRO A 454 -30.94 19.23 -16.10
C PRO A 454 -30.06 18.09 -16.62
N HIS A 455 -30.48 16.83 -16.41
CA HIS A 455 -29.92 15.70 -17.14
C HIS A 455 -30.21 15.97 -18.63
N GLY A 456 -29.12 16.12 -19.39
CA GLY A 456 -29.19 16.39 -20.81
C GLY A 456 -30.03 15.37 -21.56
N GLN A 457 -30.73 15.87 -22.57
CA GLN A 457 -31.44 15.16 -23.62
C GLN A 457 -30.52 14.21 -24.37
#